data_047d4f8996f63a009253753c2f343625
#
_entry.id   047d4f8996f63a009253753c2f343625
#
_cell.length_a   1.000
_cell.length_b   1.000
_cell.length_c   1.000
_cell.angle_alpha   90.00
_cell.angle_beta   90.00
_cell.angle_gamma   90.00
#
_symmetry.space_group_name_H-M   'P 1'
#
loop_
_entity.id
_entity.type
_entity.pdbx_description
1 polymer ?
#
loop_
_entity_poly.entity_id
_entity_poly.type
_entity_poly.pdbx_seq_one_letter_code
_entity_poly.pdbx_strand_id
1 'polypeptide(L)'
;STTIEHYQRLGWWGKATLRSLFDEALVKFSDREALLDPPNRQALVGGEPNRLSYAQIDALTDKLGCLLYASGLRQGDKLLLQMPNVVEIVLVYLAASRLGLIVSPVAMQYGQFELTTIDKLIRPRAYIGFQRFKGASFAGPQSDCLDEGCQTLIVDGRDFCQSIAIDAATLS
;
A
#
# COMPACT_ATOMS: atom_id res chain seq x y z
N SER A 1 0.92 10.87 -31.79
CA SER A 1 0.54 9.69 -30.99
C SER A 1 1.59 9.46 -29.92
N THR A 2 1.13 9.15 -28.73
CA THR A 2 2.05 8.83 -27.62
C THR A 2 2.67 7.44 -27.84
N THR A 3 3.80 7.17 -27.18
CA THR A 3 4.43 5.83 -27.17
C THR A 3 3.43 4.73 -26.73
N ILE A 4 2.55 5.07 -25.78
CA ILE A 4 1.49 4.17 -25.28
C ILE A 4 0.52 3.78 -26.42
N GLU A 5 -0.01 4.77 -27.15
CA GLU A 5 -0.92 4.51 -28.28
C GLU A 5 -0.26 3.69 -29.39
N HIS A 6 1.03 3.91 -29.62
CA HIS A 6 1.81 3.14 -30.59
C HIS A 6 1.86 1.66 -30.20
N TYR A 7 2.24 1.32 -28.95
CA TYR A 7 2.32 -0.07 -28.49
C TYR A 7 0.95 -0.74 -28.34
N GLN A 8 -0.10 0.01 -27.97
CA GLN A 8 -1.46 -0.50 -27.96
C GLN A 8 -1.95 -0.88 -29.36
N ARG A 9 -1.64 -0.05 -30.38
CA ARG A 9 -2.00 -0.33 -31.77
C ARG A 9 -1.26 -1.56 -32.33
N LEU A 10 -0.01 -1.80 -31.89
CA LEU A 10 0.74 -3.01 -32.23
C LEU A 10 0.28 -4.25 -31.45
N GLY A 11 -0.65 -4.13 -30.51
CA GLY A 11 -1.11 -5.23 -29.66
C GLY A 11 -0.09 -5.66 -28.60
N TRP A 12 1.00 -4.92 -28.42
CA TRP A 12 2.02 -5.25 -27.42
C TRP A 12 1.60 -4.84 -26.01
N TRP A 13 0.80 -3.79 -25.89
CA TRP A 13 0.21 -3.33 -24.61
C TRP A 13 -1.30 -3.45 -24.69
N GLY A 14 -1.87 -4.12 -23.66
CA GLY A 14 -3.31 -4.14 -23.44
C GLY A 14 -3.81 -2.85 -22.80
N LYS A 15 -5.12 -2.79 -22.56
CA LYS A 15 -5.78 -1.71 -21.83
C LYS A 15 -6.05 -2.09 -20.36
N ALA A 16 -5.74 -3.33 -19.97
CA ALA A 16 -5.98 -3.80 -18.61
C ALA A 16 -5.10 -3.03 -17.62
N THR A 17 -5.69 -2.66 -16.50
CA THR A 17 -5.02 -2.05 -15.35
C THR A 17 -5.08 -3.01 -14.16
N LEU A 18 -4.26 -2.80 -13.14
CA LEU A 18 -4.35 -3.57 -11.89
C LEU A 18 -5.78 -3.55 -11.34
N ARG A 19 -6.42 -2.37 -11.37
CA ARG A 19 -7.81 -2.21 -10.93
C ARG A 19 -8.77 -3.04 -11.78
N SER A 20 -8.76 -2.93 -13.11
CA SER A 20 -9.71 -3.65 -13.94
C SER A 20 -9.58 -5.17 -13.81
N LEU A 21 -8.36 -5.68 -13.65
CA LEU A 21 -8.12 -7.12 -13.41
C LEU A 21 -8.67 -7.56 -12.05
N PHE A 22 -8.50 -6.74 -11.02
CA PHE A 22 -9.05 -7.03 -9.70
C PHE A 22 -10.59 -6.98 -9.72
N ASP A 23 -11.19 -5.96 -10.34
CA ASP A 23 -12.65 -5.81 -10.45
C ASP A 23 -13.28 -7.00 -11.20
N GLU A 24 -12.64 -7.49 -12.27
CA GLU A 24 -13.08 -8.71 -12.98
C GLU A 24 -13.04 -9.95 -12.09
N ALA A 25 -11.99 -10.11 -11.29
CA ALA A 25 -11.85 -11.22 -10.36
C ALA A 25 -12.87 -11.11 -9.21
N LEU A 26 -13.11 -9.92 -8.69
CA LEU A 26 -14.11 -9.64 -7.65
C LEU A 26 -15.51 -10.06 -8.10
N VAL A 27 -15.92 -9.67 -9.31
CA VAL A 27 -17.24 -10.05 -9.87
C VAL A 27 -17.39 -11.57 -10.00
N LYS A 28 -16.32 -12.29 -10.37
CA LYS A 28 -16.38 -13.73 -10.59
C LYS A 28 -16.22 -14.56 -9.32
N PHE A 29 -15.48 -14.05 -8.32
CA PHE A 29 -14.97 -14.85 -7.22
C PHE A 29 -15.07 -14.14 -5.85
N SER A 30 -16.10 -13.29 -5.67
CA SER A 30 -16.29 -12.41 -4.49
C SER A 30 -15.92 -13.07 -3.15
N ASP A 31 -16.48 -14.24 -2.86
CA ASP A 31 -16.33 -14.94 -1.58
C ASP A 31 -15.11 -15.86 -1.53
N ARG A 32 -14.40 -16.02 -2.66
CA ARG A 32 -13.23 -16.88 -2.71
C ARG A 32 -12.06 -16.21 -2.01
N GLU A 33 -11.35 -17.00 -1.20
CA GLU A 33 -10.09 -16.57 -0.59
C GLU A 33 -9.05 -16.22 -1.67
N ALA A 34 -8.45 -15.04 -1.55
CA ALA A 34 -7.58 -14.48 -2.58
C ALA A 34 -6.22 -14.02 -2.04
N LEU A 35 -6.13 -13.68 -0.76
CA LEU A 35 -4.91 -13.14 -0.17
C LEU A 35 -4.71 -13.71 1.23
N LEU A 36 -3.52 -14.28 1.45
CA LEU A 36 -3.14 -14.90 2.72
C LEU A 36 -1.81 -14.33 3.20
N ASP A 37 -1.74 -14.10 4.50
CA ASP A 37 -0.46 -13.80 5.14
C ASP A 37 0.46 -15.01 5.18
N PRO A 38 1.78 -14.79 5.25
CA PRO A 38 2.72 -15.86 5.54
C PRO A 38 2.48 -16.39 6.97
N PRO A 39 2.70 -17.69 7.23
CA PRO A 39 2.45 -18.29 8.54
C PRO A 39 3.31 -17.70 9.67
N ASN A 40 4.41 -17.04 9.34
CA ASN A 40 5.28 -16.37 10.30
C ASN A 40 4.98 -14.86 10.46
N ARG A 41 3.78 -14.39 10.06
CA ARG A 41 3.36 -12.99 10.19
C ARG A 41 3.60 -12.43 11.60
N GLN A 42 3.25 -13.20 12.63
CA GLN A 42 3.40 -12.76 14.02
C GLN A 42 4.85 -12.39 14.36
N ALA A 43 5.82 -13.13 13.84
CA ALA A 43 7.25 -12.83 14.03
C ALA A 43 7.71 -11.63 13.17
N LEU A 44 7.05 -11.34 12.05
CA LEU A 44 7.42 -10.24 11.16
C LEU A 44 6.89 -8.90 11.66
N VAL A 45 5.57 -8.78 11.84
CA VAL A 45 4.91 -7.50 12.11
C VAL A 45 3.95 -7.55 13.30
N GLY A 46 3.76 -8.72 13.91
CA GLY A 46 2.75 -8.97 14.95
C GLY A 46 1.38 -9.32 14.39
N GLY A 47 0.48 -9.73 15.25
CA GLY A 47 -0.87 -10.18 14.90
C GLY A 47 -0.92 -11.57 14.26
N GLU A 48 -2.12 -12.14 14.22
CA GLU A 48 -2.37 -13.43 13.58
C GLU A 48 -2.41 -13.29 12.04
N PRO A 49 -2.06 -14.36 11.30
CA PRO A 49 -2.15 -14.34 9.84
C PRO A 49 -3.58 -14.08 9.34
N ASN A 50 -3.72 -13.11 8.47
CA ASN A 50 -5.00 -12.81 7.82
C ASN A 50 -5.25 -13.72 6.63
N ARG A 51 -6.51 -13.99 6.36
CA ARG A 51 -7.03 -14.67 5.18
C ARG A 51 -8.19 -13.84 4.65
N LEU A 52 -8.05 -13.29 3.46
CA LEU A 52 -9.01 -12.33 2.91
C LEU A 52 -9.61 -12.85 1.61
N SER A 53 -10.94 -12.77 1.50
CA SER A 53 -11.65 -12.97 0.22
C SER A 53 -11.51 -11.72 -0.67
N TYR A 54 -11.86 -11.84 -1.95
CA TYR A 54 -11.90 -10.69 -2.87
C TYR A 54 -12.81 -9.58 -2.34
N ALA A 55 -13.98 -9.90 -1.80
CA ALA A 55 -14.90 -8.91 -1.22
C ALA A 55 -14.29 -8.19 0.00
N GLN A 56 -13.59 -8.92 0.88
CA GLN A 56 -12.92 -8.32 2.03
C GLN A 56 -11.76 -7.41 1.60
N ILE A 57 -10.97 -7.83 0.60
CA ILE A 57 -9.90 -7.01 0.02
C ILE A 57 -10.49 -5.72 -0.56
N ASP A 58 -11.59 -5.82 -1.31
CA ASP A 58 -12.27 -4.66 -1.90
C ASP A 58 -12.71 -3.66 -0.83
N ALA A 59 -13.43 -4.12 0.17
CA ALA A 59 -13.92 -3.28 1.26
C ALA A 59 -12.79 -2.61 2.05
N LEU A 60 -11.70 -3.34 2.37
CA LEU A 60 -10.55 -2.79 3.06
C LEU A 60 -9.77 -1.79 2.18
N THR A 61 -9.67 -2.08 0.89
CA THR A 61 -9.02 -1.20 -0.08
C THR A 61 -9.76 0.12 -0.24
N ASP A 62 -11.10 0.10 -0.27
CA ASP A 62 -11.91 1.32 -0.33
C ASP A 62 -11.72 2.18 0.92
N LYS A 63 -11.79 1.58 2.10
CA LYS A 63 -11.56 2.27 3.37
C LYS A 63 -10.16 2.89 3.44
N LEU A 64 -9.13 2.11 3.07
CA LEU A 64 -7.77 2.62 3.02
C LEU A 64 -7.63 3.77 2.00
N GLY A 65 -8.27 3.67 0.85
CA GLY A 65 -8.32 4.74 -0.15
C GLY A 65 -8.93 6.03 0.43
N CYS A 66 -10.03 5.92 1.16
CA CYS A 66 -10.65 7.06 1.85
C CYS A 66 -9.71 7.70 2.88
N LEU A 67 -9.01 6.88 3.69
CA LEU A 67 -8.05 7.39 4.68
C LEU A 67 -6.86 8.11 4.02
N LEU A 68 -6.29 7.53 2.97
CA LEU A 68 -5.19 8.16 2.21
C LEU A 68 -5.65 9.49 1.58
N TYR A 69 -6.87 9.52 1.03
CA TYR A 69 -7.44 10.75 0.49
C TYR A 69 -7.70 11.79 1.57
N ALA A 70 -8.24 11.40 2.72
CA ALA A 70 -8.47 12.28 3.87
C ALA A 70 -7.16 12.83 4.45
N SER A 71 -6.06 12.05 4.38
CA SER A 71 -4.69 12.49 4.71
C SER A 71 -4.11 13.48 3.70
N GLY A 72 -4.84 13.89 2.68
CA GLY A 72 -4.43 14.90 1.71
C GLY A 72 -3.69 14.35 0.48
N LEU A 73 -3.57 13.04 0.32
CA LEU A 73 -2.97 12.44 -0.88
C LEU A 73 -3.90 12.58 -2.10
N ARG A 74 -3.32 12.90 -3.25
CA ARG A 74 -4.03 13.14 -4.51
C ARG A 74 -3.35 12.40 -5.66
N GLN A 75 -4.07 12.26 -6.77
CA GLN A 75 -3.54 11.65 -8.00
C GLN A 75 -2.19 12.28 -8.39
N GLY A 76 -1.22 11.41 -8.69
CA GLY A 76 0.13 11.80 -9.05
C GLY A 76 1.08 11.98 -7.86
N ASP A 77 0.57 12.01 -6.61
CA ASP A 77 1.42 12.05 -5.43
C ASP A 77 2.25 10.75 -5.33
N LYS A 78 3.48 10.90 -4.86
CA LYS A 78 4.40 9.78 -4.69
C LYS A 78 4.32 9.26 -3.26
N LEU A 79 4.19 7.95 -3.16
CA LEU A 79 4.09 7.21 -1.91
C LEU A 79 5.32 6.31 -1.76
N LEU A 80 6.17 6.59 -0.78
CA LEU A 80 7.29 5.74 -0.40
C LEU A 80 6.77 4.61 0.48
N LEU A 81 6.99 3.36 0.09
CA LEU A 81 6.41 2.19 0.74
C LEU A 81 7.51 1.24 1.22
N GLN A 82 7.63 1.05 2.55
CA GLN A 82 8.58 0.12 3.16
C GLN A 82 7.84 -0.90 4.01
N MET A 83 7.39 -1.96 3.38
CA MET A 83 6.60 -3.03 3.99
C MET A 83 7.12 -4.42 3.61
N PRO A 84 7.07 -5.41 4.51
CA PRO A 84 7.33 -6.80 4.14
C PRO A 84 6.16 -7.39 3.36
N ASN A 85 6.34 -8.61 2.84
CA ASN A 85 5.32 -9.33 2.08
C ASN A 85 4.22 -9.88 3.01
N VAL A 86 3.30 -9.02 3.39
CA VAL A 86 2.08 -9.29 4.17
C VAL A 86 0.87 -8.70 3.45
N VAL A 87 -0.34 -9.04 3.87
CA VAL A 87 -1.57 -8.62 3.15
C VAL A 87 -1.67 -7.10 2.97
N GLU A 88 -1.18 -6.32 3.92
CA GLU A 88 -1.26 -4.86 3.90
C GLU A 88 -0.56 -4.24 2.70
N ILE A 89 0.56 -4.79 2.24
CA ILE A 89 1.27 -4.24 1.07
C ILE A 89 0.39 -4.30 -0.17
N VAL A 90 -0.39 -5.38 -0.33
CA VAL A 90 -1.33 -5.54 -1.46
C VAL A 90 -2.49 -4.55 -1.34
N LEU A 91 -3.04 -4.38 -0.12
CA LEU A 91 -4.10 -3.39 0.12
C LEU A 91 -3.63 -1.97 -0.21
N VAL A 92 -2.39 -1.61 0.18
CA VAL A 92 -1.80 -0.29 -0.16
C VAL A 92 -1.65 -0.13 -1.68
N TYR A 93 -1.16 -1.15 -2.41
CA TYR A 93 -1.06 -1.08 -3.87
C TYR A 93 -2.41 -0.88 -4.55
N LEU A 94 -3.43 -1.61 -4.11
CA LEU A 94 -4.77 -1.48 -4.66
C LEU A 94 -5.39 -0.10 -4.35
N ALA A 95 -5.27 0.38 -3.11
CA ALA A 95 -5.75 1.69 -2.70
C ALA A 95 -5.02 2.82 -3.46
N ALA A 96 -3.70 2.72 -3.58
CA ALA A 96 -2.89 3.66 -4.36
C ALA A 96 -3.30 3.67 -5.84
N SER A 97 -3.57 2.50 -6.43
CA SER A 97 -4.06 2.39 -7.81
C SER A 97 -5.42 3.07 -8.00
N ARG A 98 -6.33 2.97 -7.02
CA ARG A 98 -7.64 3.64 -7.05
C ARG A 98 -7.52 5.17 -6.99
N LEU A 99 -6.56 5.67 -6.22
CA LEU A 99 -6.30 7.11 -6.09
C LEU A 99 -5.39 7.68 -7.18
N GLY A 100 -4.78 6.82 -8.01
CA GLY A 100 -3.79 7.24 -9.00
C GLY A 100 -2.48 7.72 -8.39
N LEU A 101 -2.07 7.17 -7.23
CA LEU A 101 -0.79 7.45 -6.59
C LEU A 101 0.34 6.71 -7.30
N ILE A 102 1.55 7.24 -7.17
CA ILE A 102 2.78 6.63 -7.69
C ILE A 102 3.49 5.94 -6.53
N VAL A 103 3.41 4.62 -6.46
CA VAL A 103 4.06 3.85 -5.38
C VAL A 103 5.52 3.58 -5.72
N SER A 104 6.41 3.96 -4.80
CA SER A 104 7.84 3.64 -4.83
C SER A 104 8.15 2.67 -3.69
N PRO A 105 8.16 1.35 -3.95
CA PRO A 105 8.51 0.37 -2.93
C PRO A 105 10.02 0.36 -2.70
N VAL A 106 10.40 0.20 -1.43
CA VAL A 106 11.81 0.07 -1.04
C VAL A 106 12.00 -1.16 -0.17
N ALA A 107 13.19 -1.71 -0.23
CA ALA A 107 13.53 -2.93 0.50
C ALA A 107 13.54 -2.69 2.02
N MET A 108 13.13 -3.70 2.79
CA MET A 108 13.15 -3.66 4.25
C MET A 108 14.56 -3.48 4.84
N GLN A 109 15.60 -3.79 4.09
CA GLN A 109 17.00 -3.64 4.49
C GLN A 109 17.52 -2.21 4.34
N TYR A 110 16.81 -1.34 3.63
CA TYR A 110 17.23 0.06 3.45
C TYR A 110 17.09 0.81 4.78
N GLY A 111 18.17 1.46 5.15
CA GLY A 111 18.24 2.32 6.34
C GLY A 111 18.08 3.80 5.99
N GLN A 112 18.34 4.65 6.97
CA GLN A 112 18.21 6.11 6.83
C GLN A 112 19.05 6.69 5.67
N PHE A 113 20.23 6.11 5.40
CA PHE A 113 21.10 6.59 4.32
C PHE A 113 20.44 6.43 2.94
N GLU A 114 19.93 5.25 2.64
CA GLU A 114 19.24 4.98 1.38
C GLU A 114 17.93 5.76 1.30
N LEU A 115 17.17 5.81 2.39
CA LEU A 115 15.90 6.55 2.44
C LEU A 115 16.11 8.04 2.21
N THR A 116 17.12 8.67 2.82
CA THR A 116 17.47 10.08 2.55
C THR A 116 17.81 10.33 1.08
N THR A 117 18.50 9.39 0.45
CA THR A 117 18.85 9.52 -0.96
C THR A 117 17.62 9.42 -1.86
N ILE A 118 16.74 8.46 -1.57
CA ILE A 118 15.48 8.25 -2.30
C ILE A 118 14.54 9.44 -2.08
N ASP A 119 14.42 9.93 -0.85
CA ASP A 119 13.58 11.07 -0.51
C ASP A 119 13.96 12.31 -1.35
N LYS A 120 15.24 12.65 -1.42
CA LYS A 120 15.74 13.77 -2.24
C LYS A 120 15.45 13.59 -3.72
N LEU A 121 15.50 12.34 -4.21
CA LEU A 121 15.30 12.01 -5.63
C LEU A 121 13.83 12.08 -6.03
N ILE A 122 12.95 11.45 -5.26
CA ILE A 122 11.54 11.30 -5.63
C ILE A 122 10.62 12.30 -4.94
N ARG A 123 11.02 12.88 -3.81
CA ARG A 123 10.22 13.78 -2.98
C ARG A 123 8.83 13.20 -2.71
N PRO A 124 8.73 12.15 -1.90
CA PRO A 124 7.45 11.50 -1.65
C PRO A 124 6.54 12.42 -0.84
N ARG A 125 5.25 12.38 -1.12
CA ARG A 125 4.25 13.08 -0.32
C ARG A 125 3.94 12.35 0.97
N ALA A 126 4.10 11.03 0.98
CA ALA A 126 3.92 10.20 2.16
C ALA A 126 4.88 9.00 2.17
N TYR A 127 5.20 8.55 3.37
CA TYR A 127 5.88 7.29 3.67
C TYR A 127 4.95 6.39 4.47
N ILE A 128 4.85 5.11 4.07
CA ILE A 128 4.12 4.09 4.82
C ILE A 128 5.07 2.97 5.23
N GLY A 129 5.05 2.64 6.52
CA GLY A 129 5.81 1.53 7.07
C GLY A 129 5.18 0.97 8.34
N PHE A 130 5.63 -0.22 8.76
CA PHE A 130 5.17 -0.83 10.00
C PHE A 130 5.85 -0.23 11.23
N GLN A 131 5.09 -0.10 12.33
CA GLN A 131 5.63 0.33 13.61
C GLN A 131 6.76 -0.59 14.10
N ARG A 132 6.61 -1.88 13.87
CA ARG A 132 7.58 -2.92 14.26
C ARG A 132 7.88 -3.86 13.11
N PHE A 133 9.13 -4.31 13.03
CA PHE A 133 9.56 -5.36 12.13
C PHE A 133 10.54 -6.28 12.85
N LYS A 134 10.24 -7.60 12.85
CA LYS A 134 11.03 -8.63 13.55
C LYS A 134 11.33 -8.26 15.02
N GLY A 135 10.31 -7.76 15.71
CA GLY A 135 10.39 -7.39 17.12
C GLY A 135 11.00 -6.02 17.44
N ALA A 136 11.68 -5.37 16.50
CA ALA A 136 12.27 -4.05 16.69
C ALA A 136 11.33 -2.91 16.22
N SER A 137 11.48 -1.71 16.79
CA SER A 137 10.87 -0.49 16.25
C SER A 137 11.43 -0.23 14.85
N PHE A 138 10.59 0.14 13.90
CA PHE A 138 10.99 0.21 12.50
C PHE A 138 10.64 1.55 11.84
N ALA A 139 9.38 1.78 11.45
CA ALA A 139 9.03 2.93 10.60
C ALA A 139 9.30 4.30 11.26
N GLY A 140 9.16 4.43 12.58
CA GLY A 140 9.46 5.69 13.28
C GLY A 140 10.91 6.13 13.04
N PRO A 141 11.92 5.35 13.48
CA PRO A 141 13.33 5.69 13.22
C PRO A 141 13.67 5.86 11.73
N GLN A 142 13.02 5.12 10.85
CA GLN A 142 13.24 5.25 9.40
C GLN A 142 12.71 6.58 8.85
N SER A 143 11.57 7.06 9.36
CA SER A 143 10.97 8.31 8.91
C SER A 143 11.69 9.57 9.37
N ASP A 144 12.53 9.49 10.40
CA ASP A 144 13.27 10.63 10.95
C ASP A 144 14.24 11.29 9.93
N CYS A 145 14.60 10.57 8.87
CA CYS A 145 15.48 11.06 7.81
C CYS A 145 14.76 11.65 6.60
N LEU A 146 13.43 11.64 6.58
CA LEU A 146 12.62 12.13 5.47
C LEU A 146 12.38 13.63 5.58
N ASP A 147 12.05 14.27 4.46
CA ASP A 147 11.70 15.69 4.41
C ASP A 147 10.48 15.99 5.29
N GLU A 148 10.44 17.16 5.92
CA GLU A 148 9.32 17.60 6.77
C GLU A 148 7.98 17.66 6.03
N GLY A 149 8.00 17.80 4.71
CA GLY A 149 6.80 17.73 3.85
C GLY A 149 6.29 16.33 3.59
N CYS A 150 7.05 15.29 3.93
CA CYS A 150 6.65 13.90 3.78
C CYS A 150 5.84 13.43 4.99
N GLN A 151 4.56 13.11 4.78
CA GLN A 151 3.72 12.56 5.85
C GLN A 151 4.13 11.14 6.19
N THR A 152 4.27 10.83 7.47
CA THR A 152 4.57 9.47 7.93
C THR A 152 3.30 8.77 8.41
N LEU A 153 2.95 7.67 7.76
CA LEU A 153 1.83 6.79 8.10
C LEU A 153 2.39 5.48 8.67
N ILE A 154 2.33 5.33 9.98
CA ILE A 154 2.87 4.17 10.68
C ILE A 154 1.74 3.17 10.95
N VAL A 155 1.93 1.94 10.48
CA VAL A 155 0.96 0.86 10.58
C VAL A 155 1.31 -0.04 11.77
N ASP A 156 0.35 -0.33 12.64
CA ASP A 156 0.45 -1.44 13.60
C ASP A 156 -0.04 -2.73 12.95
N GLY A 157 0.86 -3.69 12.78
CA GLY A 157 0.54 -4.97 12.14
C GLY A 157 -0.43 -5.85 12.92
N ARG A 158 -0.72 -5.54 14.20
CA ARG A 158 -1.66 -6.30 15.03
C ARG A 158 -3.11 -5.99 14.67
N ASP A 159 -3.39 -4.74 14.28
CA ASP A 159 -4.77 -4.24 14.18
C ASP A 159 -5.08 -3.52 12.86
N PHE A 160 -4.22 -3.63 11.84
CA PHE A 160 -4.36 -2.85 10.60
C PHE A 160 -5.75 -3.00 9.96
N CYS A 161 -6.21 -4.23 9.75
CA CYS A 161 -7.51 -4.48 9.13
C CYS A 161 -8.68 -4.00 10.02
N GLN A 162 -8.50 -4.00 11.34
CA GLN A 162 -9.51 -3.52 12.29
C GLN A 162 -9.47 -1.99 12.40
N SER A 163 -8.30 -1.38 12.48
CA SER A 163 -8.16 0.08 12.58
C SER A 163 -8.70 0.78 11.33
N ILE A 164 -8.40 0.30 10.13
CA ILE A 164 -9.01 0.81 8.89
C ILE A 164 -10.54 0.69 8.94
N ALA A 165 -11.08 -0.38 9.53
CA ALA A 165 -12.52 -0.55 9.64
C ALA A 165 -13.17 0.48 10.57
N ILE A 166 -12.47 0.89 11.65
CA ILE A 166 -12.96 1.83 12.66
C ILE A 166 -12.82 3.28 12.17
N ASP A 167 -11.67 3.65 11.63
CA ASP A 167 -11.40 5.04 11.22
C ASP A 167 -12.28 5.50 10.04
N ALA A 168 -12.64 4.58 9.14
CA ALA A 168 -13.57 4.89 8.05
C ALA A 168 -15.01 5.14 8.54
N ALA A 169 -15.43 4.57 9.66
CA ALA A 169 -16.74 4.81 10.25
C ALA A 169 -16.85 6.20 10.92
N THR A 170 -15.72 6.83 11.26
CA THR A 170 -15.66 8.18 11.84
C THR A 170 -15.63 9.29 10.79
N LEU A 171 -15.36 8.95 9.52
CA LEU A 171 -15.30 9.88 8.39
C LEU A 171 -16.60 9.95 7.56
N SER A 172 -17.60 9.13 7.90
CA SER A 172 -18.93 9.12 7.29
C SER A 172 -19.93 9.95 8.10
#